data_48ab3af182fde7be4016b33732737583
#
_entry.id   48ab3af182fde7be4016b33732737583
#
_cell.length_a   1.000
_cell.length_b   1.000
_cell.length_c   1.000
_cell.angle_alpha   90.00
_cell.angle_beta   90.00
_cell.angle_gamma   90.00
#
_symmetry.space_group_name_H-M   'P 1'
#
loop_
_entity.id
_entity.type
_entity.pdbx_description
1 polymer ?
#
loop_
_entity_poly.entity_id
_entity_poly.type
_entity_poly.pdbx_seq_one_letter_code
_entity_poly.pdbx_strand_id
1 'polypeptide(L)' 'MVYKRIILDVELPDNYDESKIDKALENLIKNKSGKVFNKYVYQDIDENGNYIEGGRL' A
#
# COMPACT_ATOMS: atom_id res chain seq x y z
N MET A 1 -12.28 -8.70 18.40
CA MET A 1 -11.61 -8.39 17.13
C MET A 1 -10.25 -7.76 17.37
N VAL A 2 -9.34 -7.91 16.42
CA VAL A 2 -7.99 -7.38 16.55
C VAL A 2 -7.77 -6.33 15.46
N TYR A 3 -7.15 -5.21 15.80
CA TYR A 3 -6.84 -4.14 14.87
C TYR A 3 -5.32 -4.06 14.69
N LYS A 4 -4.87 -4.11 13.46
CA LYS A 4 -3.44 -4.06 13.10
C LYS A 4 -3.20 -3.04 12.02
N ARG A 5 -2.07 -2.37 12.09
CA ARG A 5 -1.57 -1.50 11.02
C ARG A 5 -0.41 -2.20 10.33
N ILE A 6 -0.49 -2.30 9.02
CA ILE A 6 0.54 -2.96 8.21
C ILE A 6 1.19 -1.89 7.33
N ILE A 7 2.50 -1.82 7.38
CA ILE A 7 3.28 -0.89 6.55
C ILE A 7 4.10 -1.73 5.59
N LEU A 8 4.00 -1.41 4.29
CA LEU A 8 4.69 -2.16 3.24
C LEU A 8 5.48 -1.22 2.34
N ASP A 9 6.72 -1.61 2.07
CA ASP A 9 7.51 -1.02 0.98
C ASP A 9 7.50 -2.03 -0.16
N VAL A 10 7.13 -1.60 -1.36
CA VAL A 10 6.96 -2.51 -2.49
C VAL A 10 7.70 -1.97 -3.71
N GLU A 11 8.13 -2.88 -4.56
CA GLU A 11 8.67 -2.56 -5.87
C GLU A 11 7.57 -2.80 -6.90
N LEU A 12 7.32 -1.81 -7.74
CA LEU A 12 6.26 -1.86 -8.74
C LEU A 12 6.81 -1.43 -10.11
N PRO A 13 6.24 -1.94 -11.20
CA PRO A 13 6.61 -1.46 -12.53
C PRO A 13 6.19 0.01 -12.71
N ASP A 14 6.86 0.73 -13.61
CA ASP A 14 6.59 2.15 -13.82
C ASP A 14 5.14 2.43 -14.22
N ASN A 15 4.48 1.48 -14.87
CA ASN A 15 3.11 1.61 -15.34
C ASN A 15 2.09 1.02 -14.38
N TYR A 16 2.41 0.93 -13.10
CA TYR A 16 1.48 0.38 -12.13
C TYR A 16 0.20 1.23 -12.01
N ASP A 17 -0.87 0.59 -11.58
CA ASP A 17 -2.17 1.22 -11.38
C ASP A 17 -2.52 1.16 -9.90
N GLU A 18 -2.53 2.31 -9.22
CA GLU A 18 -2.81 2.39 -7.79
C GLU A 18 -4.16 1.79 -7.42
N SER A 19 -5.19 2.03 -8.23
CA SER A 19 -6.52 1.52 -7.91
C SER A 19 -6.57 0.00 -7.96
N LYS A 20 -5.82 -0.62 -8.86
CA LYS A 20 -5.74 -2.08 -8.93
C LYS A 20 -4.98 -2.67 -7.74
N ILE A 21 -3.91 -2.00 -7.33
CA ILE A 21 -3.13 -2.41 -6.14
C ILE A 21 -4.01 -2.31 -4.90
N ASP A 22 -4.70 -1.19 -4.72
CA ASP A 22 -5.60 -1.00 -3.58
C ASP A 22 -6.67 -2.08 -3.52
N LYS A 23 -7.29 -2.36 -4.66
CA LYS A 23 -8.34 -3.37 -4.72
C LYS A 23 -7.81 -4.76 -4.40
N ALA A 24 -6.62 -5.09 -4.88
CA ALA A 24 -5.98 -6.37 -4.60
C ALA A 24 -5.70 -6.53 -3.10
N LEU A 25 -5.17 -5.49 -2.46
CA LEU A 25 -4.90 -5.51 -1.02
C LEU A 25 -6.19 -5.62 -0.21
N GLU A 26 -7.22 -4.87 -0.57
CA GLU A 26 -8.53 -4.97 0.10
C GLU A 26 -9.12 -6.37 -0.02
N ASN A 27 -9.03 -6.98 -1.20
CA ASN A 27 -9.55 -8.33 -1.43
C ASN A 27 -8.76 -9.37 -0.64
N LEU A 28 -7.45 -9.20 -0.53
CA LEU A 28 -6.62 -10.11 0.25
C LEU A 28 -7.07 -10.14 1.71
N ILE A 29 -7.28 -8.97 2.29
CA ILE A 29 -7.73 -8.85 3.69
C ILE A 29 -9.16 -9.37 3.85
N LYS A 30 -10.04 -9.06 2.91
CA LYS A 30 -11.44 -9.52 2.93
C LYS A 30 -11.52 -11.03 2.87
N ASN A 31 -10.64 -11.68 2.09
CA ASN A 31 -10.62 -13.15 1.99
C ASN A 31 -10.19 -13.81 3.30
N LYS A 32 -9.59 -13.06 4.21
CA LYS A 32 -9.22 -13.53 5.55
C LYS A 32 -10.21 -13.07 6.61
N SER A 33 -11.42 -12.73 6.20
CA SER A 33 -12.50 -12.27 7.07
C SER A 33 -12.18 -10.92 7.75
N GLY A 34 -11.30 -10.16 7.15
CA GLY A 34 -10.91 -8.85 7.63
C GLY A 34 -11.52 -7.72 6.83
N LYS A 35 -11.13 -6.51 7.19
CA LYS A 35 -11.61 -5.30 6.55
C LYS A 35 -10.50 -4.24 6.59
N VAL A 36 -10.27 -3.58 5.47
CA VAL A 36 -9.40 -2.41 5.43
C VAL A 36 -10.25 -1.19 5.74
N PHE A 37 -9.95 -0.47 6.80
CA PHE A 37 -10.73 0.71 7.19
C PHE A 37 -9.96 2.03 7.10
N ASN A 38 -8.63 1.98 6.98
CA ASN A 38 -7.80 3.14 6.66
C ASN A 38 -6.98 2.83 5.42
N LYS A 39 -6.94 3.76 4.48
CA LYS A 39 -6.09 3.63 3.30
C LYS A 39 -4.82 4.44 3.50
N TYR A 40 -3.70 3.86 3.10
CA TYR A 40 -2.42 4.54 3.16
C TYR A 40 -2.25 5.48 1.97
N VAL A 41 -1.52 6.55 2.21
CA VAL A 41 -1.10 7.45 1.14
C VAL A 41 0.12 6.84 0.46
N TYR A 42 0.11 6.78 -0.86
CA TYR A 42 1.27 6.34 -1.62
C TYR A 42 2.37 7.38 -1.50
N GLN A 43 3.58 6.92 -1.28
CA GLN A 43 4.74 7.76 -1.12
C GLN A 43 5.88 7.17 -1.93
N ASP A 44 6.57 8.00 -2.71
CA ASP A 44 7.70 7.56 -3.49
C ASP A 44 8.92 7.38 -2.60
N ILE A 45 9.57 6.23 -2.73
CA ILE A 45 10.77 5.89 -1.98
C ILE A 45 11.83 5.34 -2.95
N ASP A 46 13.08 5.34 -2.51
CA ASP A 46 14.16 4.73 -3.27
C ASP A 46 14.29 3.24 -2.93
N GLU A 47 15.25 2.57 -3.54
CA GLU A 47 15.45 1.13 -3.33
C GLU A 47 15.88 0.77 -1.92
N ASN A 48 16.34 1.74 -1.14
CA ASN A 48 16.74 1.57 0.25
C ASN A 48 15.61 1.89 1.23
N GLY A 49 14.45 2.29 0.72
CA GLY A 49 13.30 2.63 1.56
C GLY A 49 13.30 4.07 2.05
N ASN A 50 14.18 4.91 1.53
CA ASN A 50 14.25 6.31 1.92
C ASN A 50 13.27 7.15 1.10
N TYR A 51 12.64 8.12 1.76
CA TYR A 51 11.73 9.05 1.11
C TYR A 51 12.44 9.85 0.01
N ILE A 52 11.81 9.93 -1.15
CA ILE A 52 12.29 10.75 -2.26
C ILE A 52 11.66 12.14 -2.15
N GLU A 53 12.50 13.17 -2.08
CA GLU A 53 12.03 14.55 -2.02
C GLU A 53 11.21 14.89 -3.26
N GLY A 54 10.05 15.50 -3.06
CA GLY A 54 9.11 15.78 -4.13
C GLY A 54 8.23 14.62 -4.50
N GLY A 55 8.41 13.47 -3.83
CA GLY A 55 7.53 12.33 -3.99
C GLY A 55 6.13 12.63 -3.45
N ARG A 56 5.18 11.84 -3.89
CA ARG A 56 3.79 12.01 -3.49
C ARG A 56 3.53 11.45 -2.10
N LEU A 57 2.82 12.19 -1.32
CA LEU A 57 2.38 11.75 0.00
C LEU A 57 0.99 11.17 -0.03
#